data_0b4427e6a5ae337a47aa8811ece41331
#
_entry.id   0b4427e6a5ae337a47aa8811ece41331
#
_cell.length_a   1.000
_cell.length_b   1.000
_cell.length_c   1.000
_cell.angle_alpha   90.00
_cell.angle_beta   90.00
_cell.angle_gamma   90.00
#
_symmetry.space_group_name_H-M   'P 1'
#
loop_
_entity.id
_entity.type
_entity.pdbx_description
1 polymer ?
#
loop_
_entity_poly.entity_id
_entity_poly.type
_entity_poly.pdbx_seq_one_letter_code
_entity_poly.pdbx_strand_id
1 'polypeptide(L)'
;PSYTPSDVLPENAGYESIKKGIEWFYNGHFLVNSEWKQNWVDKYMGDGTMPIGPSIPDQFQNGDGSLGVLEGHMSEIRYDGSQLYRYWMRADVQGEASYAFAAAGDLLENNEYSKVATNLIDYSFKEYRDSERNDPASPSYGLLGWAYTHKGTYYGDDNARFLLGVIASSALL
;
A
#
# COMPACT_ATOMS: atom_id res chain seq x y z
N PRO A 1 4.78 1.94 -24.45
CA PRO A 1 5.62 2.84 -25.25
C PRO A 1 6.83 3.25 -24.43
N SER A 2 7.99 3.17 -25.02
CA SER A 2 9.24 3.65 -24.44
C SER A 2 9.56 5.04 -25.00
N TYR A 3 9.98 5.96 -24.13
CA TYR A 3 10.51 7.25 -24.54
C TYR A 3 12.02 7.15 -24.70
N THR A 4 12.56 7.82 -25.70
CA THR A 4 14.00 8.02 -25.85
C THR A 4 14.44 9.34 -25.21
N PRO A 5 15.72 9.54 -24.87
CA PRO A 5 16.18 10.82 -24.31
C PRO A 5 15.92 12.06 -25.18
N SER A 6 15.65 11.86 -26.47
CA SER A 6 15.33 12.94 -27.42
C SER A 6 13.82 13.22 -27.56
N ASP A 7 12.96 12.40 -26.98
CA ASP A 7 11.54 12.62 -27.06
C ASP A 7 11.10 13.77 -26.18
N VAL A 8 10.26 14.65 -26.71
CA VAL A 8 9.65 15.72 -25.94
C VAL A 8 8.43 15.14 -25.22
N LEU A 9 8.47 15.15 -23.88
CA LEU A 9 7.33 14.73 -23.08
C LEU A 9 6.17 15.73 -23.22
N PRO A 10 4.90 15.28 -23.15
CA PRO A 10 3.76 16.17 -23.06
C PRO A 10 3.91 17.13 -21.85
N GLU A 11 3.39 18.34 -21.95
CA GLU A 11 3.46 19.35 -20.89
C GLU A 11 2.90 18.85 -19.55
N ASN A 12 1.87 18.00 -19.61
CA ASN A 12 1.22 17.41 -18.44
C ASN A 12 1.72 15.99 -18.08
N ALA A 13 2.90 15.57 -18.58
CA ALA A 13 3.39 14.18 -18.40
C ALA A 13 3.50 13.77 -16.92
N GLY A 14 3.90 14.68 -16.05
CA GLY A 14 3.96 14.43 -14.60
C GLY A 14 2.58 14.15 -14.01
N TYR A 15 1.59 14.97 -14.34
CA TYR A 15 0.20 14.82 -13.93
C TYR A 15 -0.39 13.48 -14.38
N GLU A 16 -0.24 13.15 -15.66
CA GLU A 16 -0.71 11.88 -16.22
C GLU A 16 0.00 10.67 -15.60
N SER A 17 1.28 10.79 -15.27
CA SER A 17 2.03 9.72 -14.62
C SER A 17 1.50 9.44 -13.20
N ILE A 18 1.23 10.48 -12.41
CA ILE A 18 0.68 10.33 -11.07
C ILE A 18 -0.73 9.73 -11.14
N LYS A 19 -1.58 10.24 -12.03
CA LYS A 19 -2.92 9.69 -12.25
C LYS A 19 -2.88 8.18 -12.58
N LYS A 20 -2.04 7.76 -13.52
CA LYS A 20 -1.86 6.34 -13.88
C LYS A 20 -1.28 5.52 -12.72
N GLY A 21 -0.39 6.09 -11.92
CA GLY A 21 0.14 5.45 -10.73
C GLY A 21 -0.96 5.15 -9.70
N ILE A 22 -1.88 6.07 -9.47
CA ILE A 22 -3.02 5.85 -8.59
C ILE A 22 -4.03 4.87 -9.21
N GLU A 23 -4.32 4.99 -10.50
CA GLU A 23 -5.18 4.03 -11.23
C GLU A 23 -4.67 2.60 -11.12
N TRP A 24 -3.35 2.38 -11.03
CA TRP A 24 -2.75 1.06 -10.84
C TRP A 24 -3.22 0.38 -9.54
N PHE A 25 -3.35 1.13 -8.43
CA PHE A 25 -3.87 0.58 -7.19
C PHE A 25 -5.33 0.12 -7.31
N TYR A 26 -6.14 0.90 -8.03
CA TYR A 26 -7.56 0.56 -8.26
C TYR A 26 -7.72 -0.58 -9.27
N ASN A 27 -7.00 -0.55 -10.38
CA ASN A 27 -7.05 -1.58 -11.40
C ASN A 27 -6.51 -2.94 -10.90
N GLY A 28 -5.57 -2.90 -9.94
CA GLY A 28 -5.05 -4.08 -9.28
C GLY A 28 -5.87 -4.54 -8.06
N HIS A 29 -6.94 -3.84 -7.67
CA HIS A 29 -7.68 -4.14 -6.43
C HIS A 29 -6.78 -4.24 -5.20
N PHE A 30 -5.75 -3.36 -5.10
CA PHE A 30 -4.81 -3.43 -3.98
C PHE A 30 -5.33 -2.79 -2.71
N LEU A 31 -6.33 -1.91 -2.77
CA LEU A 31 -7.03 -1.40 -1.60
C LEU A 31 -8.02 -2.45 -1.09
N VAL A 32 -7.74 -2.99 0.09
CA VAL A 32 -8.50 -4.13 0.64
C VAL A 32 -9.93 -3.73 0.98
N ASN A 33 -10.89 -4.54 0.50
CA ASN A 33 -12.32 -4.37 0.78
C ASN A 33 -12.84 -5.57 1.59
N SER A 34 -13.74 -5.32 2.52
CA SER A 34 -14.33 -6.33 3.40
C SER A 34 -15.08 -7.44 2.65
N GLU A 35 -15.63 -7.12 1.46
CA GLU A 35 -16.38 -8.06 0.63
C GLU A 35 -15.55 -9.30 0.24
N TRP A 36 -14.26 -9.10 -0.04
CA TRP A 36 -13.40 -10.17 -0.51
C TRP A 36 -12.18 -10.44 0.39
N LYS A 37 -11.96 -9.65 1.45
CA LYS A 37 -10.80 -9.81 2.34
C LYS A 37 -10.62 -11.25 2.81
N GLN A 38 -11.66 -11.88 3.34
CA GLN A 38 -11.58 -13.24 3.89
C GLN A 38 -11.21 -14.27 2.83
N ASN A 39 -11.80 -14.20 1.64
CA ASN A 39 -11.66 -15.19 0.59
C ASN A 39 -10.37 -15.04 -0.23
N TRP A 40 -9.74 -13.86 -0.19
CA TRP A 40 -8.50 -13.57 -0.90
C TRP A 40 -7.37 -13.22 0.05
N VAL A 41 -7.46 -12.12 0.78
CA VAL A 41 -6.34 -11.66 1.62
C VAL A 41 -6.01 -12.69 2.69
N ASP A 42 -6.96 -13.03 3.55
CA ASP A 42 -6.72 -13.93 4.67
C ASP A 42 -6.35 -15.34 4.19
N LYS A 43 -6.98 -15.80 3.11
CA LYS A 43 -6.71 -17.12 2.51
C LYS A 43 -5.30 -17.22 1.93
N TYR A 44 -4.86 -16.27 1.11
CA TYR A 44 -3.58 -16.35 0.39
C TYR A 44 -2.43 -15.72 1.17
N MET A 45 -2.69 -14.85 2.14
CA MET A 45 -1.68 -14.38 3.08
C MET A 45 -1.24 -15.52 4.01
N GLY A 46 -2.18 -16.33 4.50
CA GLY A 46 -1.90 -17.44 5.41
C GLY A 46 -1.09 -16.98 6.62
N ASP A 47 -0.01 -17.69 6.90
CA ASP A 47 0.97 -17.35 7.94
C ASP A 47 2.07 -16.37 7.45
N GLY A 48 1.99 -15.92 6.21
CA GLY A 48 2.98 -15.04 5.59
C GLY A 48 4.21 -15.74 5.00
N THR A 49 4.28 -17.06 5.03
CA THR A 49 5.42 -17.81 4.47
C THR A 49 5.40 -17.81 2.94
N MET A 50 4.22 -17.94 2.34
CA MET A 50 4.04 -17.96 0.88
C MET A 50 2.79 -17.14 0.50
N PRO A 51 2.79 -15.82 0.68
CA PRO A 51 1.61 -14.97 0.52
C PRO A 51 1.32 -14.65 -0.95
N ILE A 52 1.17 -15.67 -1.77
CA ILE A 52 1.05 -15.55 -3.23
C ILE A 52 -0.26 -16.19 -3.68
N GLY A 53 -0.98 -15.51 -4.56
CA GLY A 53 -2.25 -16.01 -5.10
C GLY A 53 -2.64 -15.38 -6.43
N PRO A 54 -3.82 -15.78 -6.97
CA PRO A 54 -4.34 -15.20 -8.21
C PRO A 54 -4.76 -13.75 -7.99
N SER A 55 -4.96 -13.02 -9.09
CA SER A 55 -5.55 -11.68 -9.05
C SER A 55 -6.96 -11.70 -8.48
N ILE A 56 -7.36 -10.59 -7.89
CA ILE A 56 -8.74 -10.36 -7.45
C ILE A 56 -9.59 -10.11 -8.71
N PRO A 57 -10.75 -10.78 -8.83
CA PRO A 57 -11.63 -10.59 -9.99
C PRO A 57 -12.20 -9.18 -10.10
N ASP A 58 -12.29 -8.66 -11.33
CA ASP A 58 -12.69 -7.28 -11.64
C ASP A 58 -14.12 -6.90 -11.16
N GLN A 59 -14.99 -7.87 -10.88
CA GLN A 59 -16.33 -7.59 -10.39
C GLN A 59 -16.36 -7.08 -8.94
N PHE A 60 -15.29 -7.26 -8.18
CA PHE A 60 -15.23 -6.80 -6.80
C PHE A 60 -14.90 -5.32 -6.69
N GLN A 61 -15.42 -4.67 -5.65
CA GLN A 61 -15.14 -3.27 -5.38
C GLN A 61 -13.79 -3.09 -4.70
N ASN A 62 -13.13 -1.97 -4.98
CA ASN A 62 -11.97 -1.54 -4.21
C ASN A 62 -12.37 -1.10 -2.81
N GLY A 63 -11.45 -1.22 -1.86
CA GLY A 63 -11.56 -0.60 -0.54
C GLY A 63 -11.24 0.89 -0.58
N ASP A 64 -11.37 1.51 0.58
CA ASP A 64 -11.10 2.94 0.80
C ASP A 64 -9.84 3.18 1.66
N GLY A 65 -8.98 2.18 1.80
CA GLY A 65 -7.79 2.22 2.65
C GLY A 65 -8.01 1.83 4.12
N SER A 66 -9.26 1.77 4.61
CA SER A 66 -9.58 1.45 6.01
C SER A 66 -9.20 0.03 6.44
N LEU A 67 -8.98 -0.87 5.48
CA LEU A 67 -8.50 -2.23 5.67
C LEU A 67 -7.08 -2.44 5.11
N GLY A 68 -6.38 -1.36 4.81
CA GLY A 68 -5.02 -1.37 4.32
C GLY A 68 -4.88 -1.60 2.82
N VAL A 69 -3.63 -1.70 2.38
CA VAL A 69 -3.24 -1.92 0.97
C VAL A 69 -2.32 -3.13 0.86
N LEU A 70 -2.48 -3.91 -0.21
CA LEU A 70 -1.60 -5.04 -0.56
C LEU A 70 -0.30 -4.54 -1.16
N GLU A 71 0.76 -5.36 -1.05
CA GLU A 71 2.06 -5.08 -1.68
C GLU A 71 1.98 -4.97 -3.21
N GLY A 72 1.04 -5.69 -3.83
CA GLY A 72 0.78 -5.62 -5.27
C GLY A 72 1.12 -6.89 -6.02
N HIS A 73 1.69 -6.75 -7.21
CA HIS A 73 2.11 -7.88 -8.02
C HIS A 73 3.44 -8.47 -7.56
N MET A 74 3.61 -9.77 -7.80
CA MET A 74 4.92 -10.41 -7.72
C MET A 74 5.87 -9.84 -8.78
N SER A 75 7.18 -9.92 -8.49
CA SER A 75 8.22 -9.50 -9.43
C SER A 75 8.31 -10.40 -10.67
N GLU A 76 7.84 -11.65 -10.57
CA GLU A 76 7.85 -12.59 -11.68
C GLU A 76 6.76 -12.26 -12.69
N ILE A 77 7.17 -11.92 -13.91
CA ILE A 77 6.28 -11.78 -15.07
C ILE A 77 6.39 -13.05 -15.91
N ARG A 78 5.27 -13.74 -16.11
CA ARG A 78 5.22 -14.96 -16.90
C ARG A 78 5.31 -14.66 -18.40
N TYR A 79 5.56 -15.68 -19.21
CA TYR A 79 5.71 -15.55 -20.66
C TYR A 79 4.47 -14.98 -21.36
N ASP A 80 3.29 -15.13 -20.79
CA ASP A 80 2.02 -14.60 -21.26
C ASP A 80 1.72 -13.18 -20.74
N GLY A 81 2.64 -12.60 -19.97
CA GLY A 81 2.49 -11.28 -19.34
C GLY A 81 1.71 -11.30 -18.02
N SER A 82 1.21 -12.46 -17.58
CA SER A 82 0.50 -12.55 -16.30
C SER A 82 1.44 -12.46 -15.10
N GLN A 83 0.93 -11.93 -14.00
CA GLN A 83 1.61 -11.89 -12.71
C GLN A 83 0.67 -12.41 -11.62
N LEU A 84 1.23 -13.09 -10.62
CA LEU A 84 0.50 -13.40 -9.40
C LEU A 84 0.50 -12.19 -8.46
N TYR A 85 -0.45 -12.16 -7.55
CA TYR A 85 -0.53 -11.15 -6.50
C TYR A 85 0.28 -11.59 -5.28
N ARG A 86 0.83 -10.58 -4.61
CA ARG A 86 1.51 -10.70 -3.34
C ARG A 86 0.58 -10.20 -2.25
N TYR A 87 -0.02 -11.15 -1.53
CA TYR A 87 -1.00 -10.87 -0.49
C TYR A 87 -0.32 -10.50 0.84
N TRP A 88 0.69 -9.65 0.78
CA TRP A 88 1.33 -9.08 1.95
C TRP A 88 0.86 -7.66 2.21
N MET A 89 0.76 -7.37 3.51
CA MET A 89 0.43 -6.04 4.02
C MET A 89 1.54 -5.65 5.01
N ARG A 90 2.55 -4.97 4.49
CA ARG A 90 3.70 -4.50 5.26
C ARG A 90 3.51 -3.06 5.71
N ALA A 91 4.16 -2.69 6.84
CA ALA A 91 4.04 -1.36 7.41
C ALA A 91 4.57 -0.26 6.48
N ASP A 92 5.74 -0.49 5.85
CA ASP A 92 6.34 0.45 4.91
C ASP A 92 5.42 0.74 3.72
N VAL A 93 4.80 -0.30 3.15
CA VAL A 93 3.86 -0.17 2.02
C VAL A 93 2.65 0.70 2.39
N GLN A 94 2.11 0.56 3.61
CA GLN A 94 1.02 1.41 4.08
C GLN A 94 1.44 2.89 4.11
N GLY A 95 2.63 3.18 4.65
CA GLY A 95 3.16 4.54 4.74
C GLY A 95 3.48 5.15 3.36
N GLU A 96 4.16 4.42 2.50
CA GLU A 96 4.51 4.89 1.15
C GLU A 96 3.25 5.10 0.28
N ALA A 97 2.29 4.17 0.35
CA ALA A 97 1.01 4.33 -0.36
C ALA A 97 0.21 5.51 0.18
N SER A 98 0.19 5.74 1.51
CA SER A 98 -0.50 6.91 2.07
C SER A 98 0.05 8.21 1.50
N TYR A 99 1.38 8.33 1.37
CA TYR A 99 1.99 9.50 0.76
C TYR A 99 1.64 9.64 -0.72
N ALA A 100 1.68 8.55 -1.49
CA ALA A 100 1.30 8.56 -2.89
C ALA A 100 -0.15 9.06 -3.09
N PHE A 101 -1.08 8.56 -2.26
CA PHE A 101 -2.48 8.97 -2.28
C PHE A 101 -2.68 10.42 -1.80
N ALA A 102 -1.98 10.87 -0.76
CA ALA A 102 -2.05 12.26 -0.29
C ALA A 102 -1.55 13.24 -1.35
N ALA A 103 -0.39 12.96 -1.95
CA ALA A 103 0.19 13.78 -3.02
C ALA A 103 -0.70 13.81 -4.28
N ALA A 104 -1.31 12.68 -4.63
CA ALA A 104 -2.27 12.62 -5.73
C ALA A 104 -3.56 13.36 -5.41
N GLY A 105 -4.04 13.30 -4.16
CA GLY A 105 -5.21 14.04 -3.69
C GLY A 105 -5.03 15.54 -3.83
N ASP A 106 -3.89 16.05 -3.42
CA ASP A 106 -3.52 17.46 -3.54
C ASP A 106 -3.36 17.87 -5.01
N LEU A 107 -2.52 17.16 -5.77
CA LEU A 107 -2.22 17.52 -7.16
C LEU A 107 -3.42 17.39 -8.11
N LEU A 108 -4.26 16.37 -7.92
CA LEU A 108 -5.41 16.07 -8.77
C LEU A 108 -6.72 16.68 -8.24
N GLU A 109 -6.65 17.44 -7.13
CA GLU A 109 -7.80 18.03 -6.44
C GLU A 109 -8.90 16.99 -6.12
N ASN A 110 -8.49 15.80 -5.65
CA ASN A 110 -9.38 14.67 -5.41
C ASN A 110 -9.40 14.26 -3.93
N ASN A 111 -10.44 14.68 -3.21
CA ASN A 111 -10.62 14.41 -1.78
C ASN A 111 -10.75 12.93 -1.43
N GLU A 112 -11.20 12.06 -2.36
CA GLU A 112 -11.27 10.62 -2.11
C GLU A 112 -9.87 10.01 -1.97
N TYR A 113 -8.88 10.51 -2.70
CA TYR A 113 -7.50 10.08 -2.54
C TYR A 113 -6.92 10.53 -1.19
N SER A 114 -7.18 11.75 -0.77
CA SER A 114 -6.80 12.24 0.57
C SER A 114 -7.44 11.40 1.69
N LYS A 115 -8.70 11.00 1.52
CA LYS A 115 -9.40 10.10 2.45
C LYS A 115 -8.73 8.72 2.50
N VAL A 116 -8.36 8.14 1.35
CA VAL A 116 -7.61 6.86 1.30
C VAL A 116 -6.29 6.99 2.06
N ALA A 117 -5.55 8.08 1.85
CA ALA A 117 -4.30 8.35 2.56
C ALA A 117 -4.49 8.35 4.09
N THR A 118 -5.48 9.10 4.58
CA THR A 118 -5.82 9.15 6.01
C THR A 118 -6.17 7.75 6.55
N ASN A 119 -7.01 7.01 5.83
CA ASN A 119 -7.43 5.68 6.23
C ASN A 119 -6.26 4.69 6.33
N LEU A 120 -5.28 4.75 5.41
CA LEU A 120 -4.08 3.90 5.44
C LEU A 120 -3.20 4.19 6.67
N ILE A 121 -3.08 5.46 7.06
CA ILE A 121 -2.37 5.86 8.29
C ILE A 121 -3.08 5.30 9.52
N ASP A 122 -4.39 5.53 9.62
CA ASP A 122 -5.22 5.06 10.73
C ASP A 122 -5.23 3.53 10.84
N TYR A 123 -5.33 2.83 9.70
CA TYR A 123 -5.20 1.38 9.63
C TYR A 123 -3.90 0.91 10.26
N SER A 124 -2.78 1.52 9.87
CA SER A 124 -1.46 1.13 10.36
C SER A 124 -1.34 1.31 11.87
N PHE A 125 -1.75 2.44 12.40
CA PHE A 125 -1.71 2.68 13.84
C PHE A 125 -2.65 1.79 14.64
N LYS A 126 -3.73 1.33 14.04
CA LYS A 126 -4.69 0.41 14.67
C LYS A 126 -4.20 -1.03 14.63
N GLU A 127 -3.86 -1.54 13.44
CA GLU A 127 -3.56 -2.96 13.23
C GLU A 127 -2.20 -3.39 13.80
N TYR A 128 -1.22 -2.50 13.81
CA TYR A 128 0.10 -2.79 14.37
C TYR A 128 0.23 -2.42 15.86
N ARG A 129 -0.90 -2.17 16.53
CA ARG A 129 -0.94 -1.83 17.96
C ARG A 129 -0.34 -2.92 18.85
N ASP A 130 -0.54 -4.18 18.48
CA ASP A 130 -0.09 -5.35 19.27
C ASP A 130 1.42 -5.65 19.10
N SER A 131 2.14 -4.81 18.38
CA SER A 131 3.60 -4.95 18.18
C SER A 131 4.43 -4.41 19.36
N GLU A 132 3.87 -4.35 20.57
CA GLU A 132 4.51 -3.80 21.80
C GLU A 132 4.92 -2.31 21.69
N ARG A 133 4.57 -1.66 20.58
CA ARG A 133 4.92 -0.27 20.31
C ARG A 133 4.41 0.73 21.37
N ASN A 134 3.40 0.35 22.14
CA ASN A 134 2.79 1.18 23.16
C ASN A 134 3.31 0.90 24.58
N ASP A 135 4.20 -0.09 24.75
CA ASP A 135 4.82 -0.41 26.04
C ASP A 135 6.17 0.34 26.17
N PRO A 136 6.27 1.36 27.04
CA PRO A 136 7.52 2.11 27.25
C PRO A 136 8.68 1.26 27.80
N ALA A 137 8.39 0.08 28.37
CA ALA A 137 9.41 -0.84 28.85
C ALA A 137 9.95 -1.77 27.77
N SER A 138 9.27 -1.87 26.63
CA SER A 138 9.70 -2.71 25.52
C SER A 138 10.87 -2.06 24.75
N PRO A 139 11.90 -2.84 24.35
CA PRO A 139 12.93 -2.38 23.43
C PRO A 139 12.40 -1.91 22.08
N SER A 140 11.20 -2.35 21.69
CA SER A 140 10.52 -1.98 20.45
C SER A 140 9.51 -0.85 20.63
N TYR A 141 9.54 -0.13 21.74
CA TYR A 141 8.65 1.00 21.98
C TYR A 141 8.66 2.01 20.81
N GLY A 142 7.48 2.30 20.30
CA GLY A 142 7.28 3.21 19.16
C GLY A 142 7.41 2.58 17.78
N LEU A 143 8.03 1.39 17.65
CA LEU A 143 8.20 0.72 16.37
C LEU A 143 6.92 0.01 15.93
N LEU A 144 6.66 -0.01 14.63
CA LEU A 144 5.66 -0.87 14.01
C LEU A 144 6.25 -2.22 13.66
N GLY A 145 5.49 -3.29 13.86
CA GLY A 145 5.83 -4.60 13.35
C GLY A 145 5.91 -4.60 11.82
N TRP A 146 6.77 -5.44 11.26
CA TRP A 146 7.06 -5.48 9.84
C TRP A 146 5.83 -5.67 8.95
N ALA A 147 5.00 -6.68 9.27
CA ALA A 147 3.85 -7.03 8.45
C ALA A 147 2.68 -7.48 9.33
N TYR A 148 1.49 -7.49 8.76
CA TYR A 148 0.27 -7.93 9.42
C TYR A 148 0.40 -9.31 10.09
N THR A 149 1.15 -10.23 9.47
CA THR A 149 1.44 -11.59 9.99
C THR A 149 2.68 -11.66 10.88
N HIS A 150 3.50 -10.61 10.94
CA HIS A 150 4.80 -10.59 11.64
C HIS A 150 4.94 -9.35 12.53
N LYS A 151 3.96 -9.15 13.40
CA LYS A 151 3.86 -7.95 14.25
C LYS A 151 4.99 -7.85 15.30
N GLY A 152 5.65 -8.96 15.63
CA GLY A 152 6.80 -9.00 16.54
C GLY A 152 8.17 -8.95 15.84
N THR A 153 8.20 -8.73 14.52
CA THR A 153 9.44 -8.58 13.74
C THR A 153 9.62 -7.12 13.36
N TYR A 154 10.78 -6.54 13.62
CA TYR A 154 11.04 -5.12 13.42
C TYR A 154 12.23 -4.91 12.49
N TYR A 155 12.03 -4.12 11.43
CA TYR A 155 13.07 -3.66 10.53
C TYR A 155 13.19 -2.14 10.57
N GLY A 156 14.42 -1.64 10.66
CA GLY A 156 14.68 -0.21 10.76
C GLY A 156 14.28 0.56 9.50
N ASP A 157 14.55 -0.02 8.34
CA ASP A 157 14.20 0.57 7.04
C ASP A 157 12.69 0.62 6.80
N ASP A 158 11.95 -0.44 7.13
CA ASP A 158 10.47 -0.44 7.03
C ASP A 158 9.86 0.65 7.93
N ASN A 159 10.34 0.77 9.17
CA ASN A 159 9.88 1.82 10.08
C ASN A 159 10.26 3.22 9.59
N ALA A 160 11.46 3.40 9.04
CA ALA A 160 11.90 4.68 8.48
C ALA A 160 11.04 5.08 7.27
N ARG A 161 10.72 4.16 6.36
CA ARG A 161 9.86 4.39 5.20
C ARG A 161 8.43 4.70 5.61
N PHE A 162 7.88 3.95 6.56
CA PHE A 162 6.56 4.24 7.12
C PHE A 162 6.50 5.66 7.69
N LEU A 163 7.46 6.02 8.56
CA LEU A 163 7.51 7.32 9.20
C LEU A 163 7.67 8.45 8.17
N LEU A 164 8.52 8.27 7.17
CA LEU A 164 8.69 9.24 6.09
C LEU A 164 7.39 9.45 5.32
N GLY A 165 6.70 8.36 4.98
CA GLY A 165 5.40 8.40 4.31
C GLY A 165 4.34 9.13 5.12
N VAL A 166 4.23 8.84 6.41
CA VAL A 166 3.26 9.50 7.31
C VAL A 166 3.54 10.99 7.47
N ILE A 167 4.80 11.38 7.67
CA ILE A 167 5.19 12.79 7.79
C ILE A 167 4.84 13.54 6.50
N ALA A 168 5.20 12.98 5.34
CA ALA A 168 4.92 13.60 4.06
C ALA A 168 3.41 13.69 3.77
N SER A 169 2.64 12.65 4.08
CA SER A 169 1.18 12.66 3.95
C SER A 169 0.54 13.74 4.83
N SER A 170 0.96 13.82 6.11
CA SER A 170 0.39 14.76 7.07
C SER A 170 0.65 16.23 6.71
N ALA A 171 1.64 16.50 5.85
CA ALA A 171 1.88 17.84 5.34
C ALA A 171 0.92 18.25 4.19
N LEU A 172 0.22 17.28 3.62
CA LEU A 172 -0.69 17.47 2.46
C LEU A 172 -2.18 17.26 2.82
N LEU A 173 -2.45 16.64 3.98
CA LEU A 173 -3.80 16.36 4.50
C LEU A 173 -4.27 17.48 5.44
#